data_2bcbe836af5b6ecbcd1887c1499af4ef
#
_entry.id   2bcbe836af5b6ecbcd1887c1499af4ef
#
_cell.length_a   1.000
_cell.length_b   1.000
_cell.length_c   1.000
_cell.angle_alpha   90.00
_cell.angle_beta   90.00
_cell.angle_gamma   90.00
#
_symmetry.space_group_name_H-M   'P 1'
#
loop_
_entity.id
_entity.type
_entity.pdbx_description
1 polymer ?
#
loop_
_entity_poly.entity_id
_entity_poly.type
_entity_poly.pdbx_seq_one_letter_code
_entity_poly.pdbx_strand_id
1 'polypeptide(L)'
;MRKAFCVPVLAICLHAAAQESQPAAENQSAPANYTVAAGTRVPLLLINSISTRSAHEGDQVYLETGFPIVVNQKIVIPRGSYVKGTITQVKRPGRVKGRGEMYLRFDSLTLPNGVTRDFRGRVGAVDGSGNETLEKREGKIQSEAAKGQDAGTVASAAGAGTAVGAIAGSASRHPGLGTGIGAVGGAAAGVAQVLLTRGPDVQLMRGQELDMVLDRTLAFTEDELRFESAPPAGSAIPAPTRTGGKTSSQSGIPLPRRMPIP
;
A
#
# COMPACT_ATOMS: atom_id res chain seq x y z
N MET A 1 93.00 20.19 -53.02
CA MET A 1 93.20 19.28 -54.16
C MET A 1 92.76 17.85 -53.71
N ARG A 2 92.01 17.21 -54.56
CA ARG A 2 91.68 15.77 -54.59
C ARG A 2 90.67 15.19 -53.59
N LYS A 3 89.61 15.07 -54.14
CA LYS A 3 88.41 14.21 -54.08
C LYS A 3 88.74 12.75 -53.75
N ALA A 4 88.06 12.13 -52.84
CA ALA A 4 87.83 10.73 -52.82
C ALA A 4 86.38 10.41 -52.48
N PHE A 5 85.70 9.81 -53.43
CA PHE A 5 84.39 9.27 -53.42
C PHE A 5 84.46 7.96 -52.66
N CYS A 6 83.56 7.79 -51.67
CA CYS A 6 83.31 6.44 -51.11
C CYS A 6 81.83 6.25 -51.06
N VAL A 7 81.35 5.27 -51.80
CA VAL A 7 79.97 4.79 -51.92
C VAL A 7 79.71 3.86 -50.79
N PRO A 8 78.69 4.00 -49.99
CA PRO A 8 78.26 2.96 -49.08
C PRO A 8 77.17 2.11 -49.73
N VAL A 9 77.43 0.85 -49.66
CA VAL A 9 76.61 -0.29 -50.04
C VAL A 9 75.27 -0.31 -49.22
N LEU A 10 74.18 -0.34 -49.96
CA LEU A 10 72.83 -0.42 -49.49
C LEU A 10 72.55 -1.86 -48.94
N ALA A 11 72.55 -2.04 -47.64
CA ALA A 11 72.09 -3.28 -46.99
C ALA A 11 70.56 -3.22 -46.73
N ILE A 12 69.79 -3.85 -47.59
CA ILE A 12 68.32 -4.05 -47.38
C ILE A 12 68.16 -5.15 -46.37
N CYS A 13 67.90 -4.78 -45.12
CA CYS A 13 67.38 -5.72 -44.09
C CYS A 13 65.90 -5.92 -44.29
N LEU A 14 65.52 -7.11 -44.76
CA LEU A 14 64.16 -7.60 -44.81
C LEU A 14 63.68 -7.85 -43.39
N HIS A 15 62.93 -6.92 -42.79
CA HIS A 15 62.23 -7.15 -41.53
C HIS A 15 60.95 -7.92 -41.86
N ALA A 16 60.92 -9.20 -41.64
CA ALA A 16 59.71 -9.98 -41.56
C ALA A 16 58.95 -9.53 -40.31
N ALA A 17 57.90 -8.75 -40.53
CA ALA A 17 56.96 -8.38 -39.50
C ALA A 17 56.19 -9.64 -39.11
N ALA A 18 56.61 -10.28 -38.00
CA ALA A 18 55.75 -11.23 -37.32
C ALA A 18 54.56 -10.43 -36.76
N GLN A 19 53.40 -10.48 -37.43
CA GLN A 19 52.13 -10.07 -36.87
C GLN A 19 51.81 -11.05 -35.74
N GLU A 20 52.15 -10.66 -34.53
CA GLU A 20 51.60 -11.23 -33.33
C GLU A 20 50.07 -11.00 -33.36
N SER A 21 49.35 -12.07 -33.66
CA SER A 21 47.90 -12.10 -33.50
C SER A 21 47.57 -11.78 -32.06
N GLN A 22 47.25 -10.53 -31.75
CA GLN A 22 46.61 -10.18 -30.50
C GLN A 22 45.36 -11.04 -30.38
N PRO A 23 45.23 -11.86 -29.31
CA PRO A 23 43.96 -12.51 -29.05
C PRO A 23 42.90 -11.44 -28.95
N ALA A 24 41.85 -11.57 -29.77
CA ALA A 24 40.69 -10.71 -29.69
C ALA A 24 40.31 -10.63 -28.22
N ALA A 25 40.45 -9.44 -27.64
CA ALA A 25 39.92 -9.16 -26.33
C ALA A 25 38.44 -9.58 -26.37
N GLU A 26 38.16 -10.72 -25.79
CA GLU A 26 36.79 -11.09 -25.47
C GLU A 26 36.20 -9.91 -24.75
N ASN A 27 35.31 -9.19 -25.44
CA ASN A 27 34.46 -8.18 -24.85
C ASN A 27 33.62 -8.91 -23.78
N GLN A 28 34.20 -9.12 -22.61
CA GLN A 28 33.46 -9.36 -21.40
C GLN A 28 32.71 -8.07 -21.14
N SER A 29 31.55 -7.95 -21.77
CA SER A 29 30.57 -6.92 -21.45
C SER A 29 30.42 -6.94 -19.94
N ALA A 30 30.89 -5.91 -19.27
CA ALA A 30 30.68 -5.77 -17.83
C ALA A 30 29.19 -6.02 -17.57
N PRO A 31 28.82 -6.81 -16.55
CA PRO A 31 27.43 -7.15 -16.33
C PRO A 31 26.61 -5.86 -16.28
N ALA A 32 25.64 -5.76 -17.19
CA ALA A 32 24.81 -4.57 -17.26
C ALA A 32 24.03 -4.45 -15.94
N ASN A 33 24.38 -3.44 -15.15
CA ASN A 33 23.69 -3.16 -13.90
C ASN A 33 22.51 -2.23 -14.16
N TYR A 34 21.32 -2.67 -13.85
CA TYR A 34 20.09 -1.88 -13.91
C TYR A 34 19.82 -1.28 -12.54
N THR A 35 19.86 0.03 -12.44
CA THR A 35 19.73 0.73 -11.17
C THR A 35 18.43 1.51 -11.11
N VAL A 36 17.58 1.19 -10.16
CA VAL A 36 16.40 2.01 -9.81
C VAL A 36 16.86 3.11 -8.86
N ALA A 37 16.68 4.36 -9.24
CA ALA A 37 17.13 5.51 -8.45
C ALA A 37 16.34 5.68 -7.16
N ALA A 38 16.99 6.22 -6.12
CA ALA A 38 16.30 6.70 -4.92
C ALA A 38 15.29 7.80 -5.33
N GLY A 39 14.15 7.86 -4.64
CA GLY A 39 13.04 8.75 -4.98
C GLY A 39 12.06 8.19 -6.01
N THR A 40 12.35 7.04 -6.61
CA THR A 40 11.40 6.37 -7.51
C THR A 40 10.15 5.95 -6.72
N ARG A 41 8.97 6.24 -7.30
CA ARG A 41 7.70 5.77 -6.76
C ARG A 41 7.39 4.39 -7.27
N VAL A 42 7.02 3.51 -6.37
CA VAL A 42 6.63 2.14 -6.66
C VAL A 42 5.20 1.94 -6.17
N PRO A 43 4.22 1.80 -7.07
CA PRO A 43 2.83 1.56 -6.68
C PRO A 43 2.67 0.11 -6.22
N LEU A 44 2.13 -0.05 -5.03
CA LEU A 44 1.94 -1.32 -4.34
C LEU A 44 0.46 -1.54 -4.04
N LEU A 45 0.01 -2.76 -4.17
CA LEU A 45 -1.33 -3.20 -3.80
C LEU A 45 -1.26 -4.01 -2.51
N LEU A 46 -2.11 -3.69 -1.57
CA LEU A 46 -2.16 -4.38 -0.29
C LEU A 46 -2.81 -5.76 -0.43
N ILE A 47 -2.13 -6.79 0.06
CA ILE A 47 -2.62 -8.19 0.00
C ILE A 47 -3.45 -8.54 1.24
N ASN A 48 -3.06 -8.07 2.42
CA ASN A 48 -3.77 -8.30 3.68
C ASN A 48 -4.37 -7.01 4.22
N SER A 49 -5.61 -7.06 4.72
CA SER A 49 -6.24 -5.91 5.37
C SER A 49 -5.64 -5.67 6.75
N ILE A 50 -5.47 -4.40 7.12
CA ILE A 50 -4.86 -3.97 8.38
C ILE A 50 -5.71 -2.86 8.99
N SER A 51 -5.87 -2.87 10.31
CA SER A 51 -6.58 -1.82 11.03
C SER A 51 -5.86 -1.48 12.33
N THR A 52 -5.81 -0.20 12.69
CA THR A 52 -5.27 0.23 14.00
C THR A 52 -6.00 -0.39 15.18
N ARG A 53 -7.21 -0.91 14.94
CA ARG A 53 -8.00 -1.60 15.95
C ARG A 53 -7.41 -2.95 16.35
N SER A 54 -6.83 -3.69 15.40
CA SER A 54 -6.32 -5.05 15.58
C SER A 54 -4.82 -5.18 15.42
N ALA A 55 -4.19 -4.23 14.74
CA ALA A 55 -2.77 -4.28 14.46
C ALA A 55 -1.92 -3.99 15.71
N HIS A 56 -0.74 -4.62 15.75
CA HIS A 56 0.28 -4.46 16.77
C HIS A 56 1.61 -4.04 16.12
N GLU A 57 2.47 -3.46 16.90
CA GLU A 57 3.84 -3.20 16.47
C GLU A 57 4.57 -4.53 16.22
N GLY A 58 5.25 -4.62 15.09
CA GLY A 58 5.88 -5.86 14.62
C GLY A 58 5.03 -6.69 13.67
N ASP A 59 3.74 -6.39 13.49
CA ASP A 59 2.89 -7.12 12.54
C ASP A 59 3.41 -6.94 11.11
N GLN A 60 3.31 -8.01 10.32
CA GLN A 60 3.77 -8.04 8.95
C GLN A 60 2.67 -7.59 7.99
N VAL A 61 3.09 -6.79 7.00
CA VAL A 61 2.26 -6.28 5.93
C VAL A 61 2.78 -6.84 4.62
N TYR A 62 1.87 -7.36 3.83
CA TYR A 62 2.18 -7.97 2.55
C TYR A 62 1.56 -7.17 1.42
N LEU A 63 2.39 -6.83 0.45
CA LEU A 63 1.99 -6.05 -0.71
C LEU A 63 2.54 -6.70 -1.98
N GLU A 64 1.98 -6.35 -3.11
CA GLU A 64 2.48 -6.70 -4.44
C GLU A 64 2.61 -5.46 -5.31
N THR A 65 3.53 -5.48 -6.27
CA THR A 65 3.68 -4.39 -7.22
C THR A 65 2.51 -4.38 -8.20
N GLY A 66 1.80 -3.25 -8.28
CA GLY A 66 0.67 -3.06 -9.19
C GLY A 66 1.10 -2.85 -10.64
N PHE A 67 2.20 -2.11 -10.86
CA PHE A 67 2.74 -1.78 -12.17
C PHE A 67 4.22 -2.11 -12.26
N PRO A 68 4.71 -2.47 -13.46
CA PRO A 68 6.12 -2.76 -13.66
C PRO A 68 6.96 -1.48 -13.61
N ILE A 69 8.15 -1.56 -13.02
CA ILE A 69 9.16 -0.50 -13.08
C ILE A 69 10.16 -0.84 -14.18
N VAL A 70 10.32 0.09 -15.11
CA VAL A 70 11.17 -0.06 -16.29
C VAL A 70 12.37 0.89 -16.17
N VAL A 71 13.57 0.36 -16.39
CA VAL A 71 14.82 1.14 -16.47
C VAL A 71 15.55 0.74 -17.73
N ASN A 72 15.97 1.71 -18.53
CA ASN A 72 16.66 1.46 -19.80
C ASN A 72 15.93 0.44 -20.70
N GLN A 73 14.60 0.63 -20.87
CA GLN A 73 13.72 -0.24 -21.68
C GLN A 73 13.62 -1.70 -21.21
N LYS A 74 14.17 -2.03 -20.05
CA LYS A 74 14.05 -3.36 -19.44
C LYS A 74 13.20 -3.29 -18.16
N ILE A 75 12.32 -4.25 -18.00
CA ILE A 75 11.52 -4.39 -16.77
C ILE A 75 12.46 -4.85 -15.66
N VAL A 76 12.61 -4.03 -14.63
CA VAL A 76 13.47 -4.30 -13.46
C VAL A 76 12.64 -4.87 -12.31
N ILE A 77 11.48 -4.29 -12.05
CA ILE A 77 10.53 -4.81 -11.07
C ILE A 77 9.24 -5.14 -11.84
N PRO A 78 8.94 -6.41 -12.09
CA PRO A 78 7.72 -6.78 -12.77
C PRO A 78 6.51 -6.65 -11.86
N ARG A 79 5.34 -6.54 -12.45
CA ARG A 79 4.06 -6.62 -11.76
C ARG A 79 3.95 -7.94 -10.99
N GLY A 80 3.35 -7.91 -9.79
CA GLY A 80 3.21 -9.10 -8.95
C GLY A 80 4.48 -9.48 -8.18
N SER A 81 5.50 -8.58 -8.16
CA SER A 81 6.62 -8.74 -7.24
C SER A 81 6.13 -8.55 -5.81
N TYR A 82 6.60 -9.40 -4.92
CA TYR A 82 6.14 -9.47 -3.55
C TYR A 82 6.92 -8.52 -2.65
N VAL A 83 6.23 -7.69 -1.91
CA VAL A 83 6.83 -6.75 -0.95
C VAL A 83 6.38 -7.10 0.45
N LYS A 84 7.34 -7.20 1.35
CA LYS A 84 7.11 -7.40 2.78
C LYS A 84 7.44 -6.11 3.51
N GLY A 85 6.54 -5.67 4.37
CA GLY A 85 6.74 -4.58 5.29
C GLY A 85 6.40 -4.98 6.72
N THR A 86 6.73 -4.11 7.66
CA THR A 86 6.46 -4.26 9.09
C THR A 86 5.85 -3.00 9.64
N ILE A 87 4.85 -3.14 10.47
CA ILE A 87 4.25 -2.04 11.22
C ILE A 87 5.20 -1.66 12.34
N THR A 88 5.74 -0.45 12.31
CA THR A 88 6.70 0.01 13.32
C THR A 88 6.04 0.69 14.50
N GLN A 89 4.90 1.33 14.27
CA GLN A 89 4.15 2.00 15.33
C GLN A 89 2.66 2.00 15.00
N VAL A 90 1.84 1.77 16.01
CA VAL A 90 0.38 1.85 15.93
C VAL A 90 -0.13 2.67 17.09
N LYS A 91 -0.96 3.67 16.78
CA LYS A 91 -1.67 4.45 17.80
C LYS A 91 -3.16 4.40 17.50
N ARG A 92 -3.90 3.85 18.45
CA ARG A 92 -5.37 3.82 18.37
C ARG A 92 -5.96 5.20 18.62
N PRO A 93 -7.10 5.52 17.98
CA PRO A 93 -7.77 6.78 18.22
C PRO A 93 -8.22 6.90 19.69
N GLY A 94 -7.98 8.06 20.27
CA GLY A 94 -8.47 8.40 21.60
C GLY A 94 -9.97 8.73 21.59
N ARG A 95 -10.57 8.85 22.79
CA ARG A 95 -11.98 9.23 22.95
C ARG A 95 -12.24 10.70 22.60
N VAL A 96 -11.31 11.58 22.88
CA VAL A 96 -11.44 13.02 22.61
C VAL A 96 -10.36 13.42 21.61
N LYS A 97 -10.74 13.82 20.39
CA LYS A 97 -9.85 14.32 19.32
C LYS A 97 -8.70 13.38 18.90
N GLY A 98 -8.77 12.08 19.20
CA GLY A 98 -7.76 11.12 18.78
C GLY A 98 -8.00 10.64 17.35
N ARG A 99 -6.94 10.61 16.53
CA ARG A 99 -6.92 9.92 15.24
C ARG A 99 -6.15 8.62 15.39
N GLY A 100 -6.52 7.59 14.64
CA GLY A 100 -5.69 6.44 14.45
C GLY A 100 -4.45 6.83 13.65
N GLU A 101 -3.28 6.34 14.05
CA GLU A 101 -2.02 6.57 13.36
C GLU A 101 -1.30 5.23 13.16
N MET A 102 -0.68 5.05 12.00
CA MET A 102 0.06 3.85 11.66
C MET A 102 1.31 4.22 10.88
N TYR A 103 2.44 3.64 11.25
CA TYR A 103 3.70 3.76 10.55
C TYR A 103 4.07 2.41 9.95
N LEU A 104 4.37 2.41 8.67
CA LEU A 104 4.75 1.24 7.90
C LEU A 104 6.18 1.40 7.40
N ARG A 105 7.00 0.38 7.61
CA ARG A 105 8.34 0.27 7.05
C ARG A 105 8.36 -0.88 6.06
N PHE A 106 8.94 -0.65 4.89
CA PHE A 106 9.19 -1.70 3.91
C PHE A 106 10.51 -2.40 4.22
N ASP A 107 10.56 -3.71 4.13
CA ASP A 107 11.71 -4.51 4.53
C ASP A 107 12.37 -5.19 3.32
N SER A 108 11.61 -5.88 2.49
CA SER A 108 12.15 -6.64 1.36
C SER A 108 11.23 -6.68 0.16
N LEU A 109 11.85 -6.76 -1.01
CA LEU A 109 11.21 -7.01 -2.30
C LEU A 109 11.68 -8.37 -2.82
N THR A 110 10.75 -9.23 -3.17
CA THR A 110 11.01 -10.52 -3.81
C THR A 110 10.44 -10.50 -5.22
N LEU A 111 11.29 -10.65 -6.21
CA LEU A 111 10.90 -10.74 -7.61
C LEU A 111 10.26 -12.12 -7.90
N PRO A 112 9.45 -12.26 -8.96
CA PRO A 112 8.81 -13.53 -9.31
C PRO A 112 9.79 -14.70 -9.56
N ASN A 113 11.03 -14.40 -9.91
CA ASN A 113 12.10 -15.39 -10.07
C ASN A 113 12.78 -15.80 -8.73
N GLY A 114 12.31 -15.29 -7.58
CA GLY A 114 12.82 -15.60 -6.26
C GLY A 114 13.97 -14.70 -5.77
N VAL A 115 14.47 -13.79 -6.59
CA VAL A 115 15.50 -12.83 -6.16
C VAL A 115 14.92 -11.88 -5.13
N THR A 116 15.55 -11.82 -3.96
CA THR A 116 15.11 -10.95 -2.86
C THR A 116 16.14 -9.86 -2.61
N ARG A 117 15.65 -8.63 -2.43
CA ARG A 117 16.47 -7.44 -2.13
C ARG A 117 15.92 -6.68 -0.92
N ASP A 118 16.83 -6.03 -0.19
CA ASP A 118 16.44 -5.08 0.85
C ASP A 118 15.73 -3.88 0.19
N PHE A 119 14.49 -3.64 0.60
CA PHE A 119 13.60 -2.68 -0.04
C PHE A 119 13.16 -1.63 0.97
N ARG A 120 13.97 -0.57 1.06
CA ARG A 120 13.75 0.51 2.02
C ARG A 120 13.10 1.72 1.37
N GLY A 121 12.02 2.15 1.96
CA GLY A 121 11.32 3.33 1.51
C GLY A 121 10.26 3.77 2.50
N ARG A 122 9.69 4.93 2.24
CA ARG A 122 8.59 5.51 3.00
C ARG A 122 7.32 5.49 2.19
N VAL A 123 6.19 5.53 2.87
CA VAL A 123 4.88 5.70 2.22
C VAL A 123 4.82 7.10 1.59
N GLY A 124 4.58 7.16 0.30
CA GLY A 124 4.52 8.42 -0.49
C GLY A 124 3.11 8.90 -0.74
N ALA A 125 2.17 7.98 -0.92
CA ALA A 125 0.74 8.23 -1.03
C ALA A 125 -0.05 6.99 -0.62
N VAL A 126 -1.29 7.18 -0.22
CA VAL A 126 -2.27 6.13 0.01
C VAL A 126 -3.48 6.51 -0.83
N ASP A 127 -4.03 5.56 -1.59
CA ASP A 127 -5.27 5.79 -2.30
C ASP A 127 -6.38 6.09 -1.30
N GLY A 128 -6.96 7.30 -1.42
CA GLY A 128 -7.99 7.81 -0.52
C GLY A 128 -9.36 7.13 -0.66
N SER A 129 -9.41 5.88 -1.09
CA SER A 129 -10.65 5.10 -1.15
C SER A 129 -11.25 4.79 0.22
N GLY A 130 -10.50 5.02 1.29
CA GLY A 130 -10.90 4.91 2.68
C GLY A 130 -10.88 6.23 3.43
N ASN A 131 -10.86 6.16 4.76
CA ASN A 131 -10.80 7.34 5.67
C ASN A 131 -9.36 7.73 6.03
N GLU A 132 -8.39 7.42 5.18
CA GLU A 132 -6.97 7.59 5.47
C GLU A 132 -6.41 8.84 4.80
N THR A 133 -5.59 9.56 5.55
CA THR A 133 -4.81 10.68 5.05
C THR A 133 -3.33 10.42 5.34
N LEU A 134 -2.48 10.67 4.37
CA LEU A 134 -1.03 10.53 4.54
C LEU A 134 -0.42 11.86 4.99
N GLU A 135 0.28 11.87 6.10
CA GLU A 135 1.17 12.96 6.46
C GLU A 135 2.54 12.76 5.80
N LYS A 136 2.71 13.44 4.65
CA LYS A 136 3.85 13.22 3.72
C LYS A 136 5.23 13.44 4.34
N ARG A 137 5.35 14.26 5.38
CA ARG A 137 6.65 14.53 6.01
C ARG A 137 7.22 13.33 6.76
N GLU A 138 6.34 12.57 7.41
CA GLU A 138 6.73 11.47 8.28
C GLU A 138 6.37 10.09 7.70
N GLY A 139 5.68 10.03 6.56
CA GLY A 139 5.16 8.77 6.00
C GLY A 139 4.12 8.11 6.91
N LYS A 140 3.46 8.92 7.73
CA LYS A 140 2.48 8.48 8.71
C LYS A 140 1.09 8.41 8.09
N ILE A 141 0.46 7.26 8.20
CA ILE A 141 -0.93 7.05 7.79
C ILE A 141 -1.83 7.41 8.97
N GLN A 142 -2.72 8.37 8.77
CA GLN A 142 -3.69 8.82 9.77
C GLN A 142 -5.11 8.59 9.28
N SER A 143 -6.02 8.31 10.21
CA SER A 143 -7.45 8.36 9.88
C SER A 143 -7.91 9.80 9.66
N GLU A 144 -8.93 9.98 8.85
CA GLU A 144 -9.54 11.30 8.63
C GLU A 144 -10.10 11.87 9.94
N ALA A 145 -10.15 13.20 10.06
CA ALA A 145 -10.69 13.82 11.25
C ALA A 145 -12.22 13.65 11.28
N ALA A 146 -12.74 13.08 12.35
CA ALA A 146 -14.18 12.92 12.58
C ALA A 146 -14.97 14.22 12.74
N LYS A 147 -14.35 15.39 12.60
CA LYS A 147 -14.96 16.70 12.88
C LYS A 147 -16.29 16.92 12.17
N GLY A 148 -16.43 16.48 10.93
CA GLY A 148 -17.69 16.61 10.18
C GLY A 148 -18.78 15.68 10.71
N GLN A 149 -18.42 14.45 11.05
CA GLN A 149 -19.33 13.47 11.64
C GLN A 149 -19.75 13.88 13.06
N ASP A 150 -18.81 14.39 13.86
CA ASP A 150 -19.08 14.87 15.23
C ASP A 150 -20.06 16.04 15.22
N ALA A 151 -19.84 17.02 14.33
CA ALA A 151 -20.77 18.14 14.15
C ALA A 151 -22.15 17.67 13.66
N GLY A 152 -22.20 16.71 12.73
CA GLY A 152 -23.42 16.09 12.26
C GLY A 152 -24.17 15.35 13.36
N THR A 153 -23.47 14.63 14.22
CA THR A 153 -24.06 13.91 15.37
C THR A 153 -24.67 14.87 16.38
N VAL A 154 -23.98 15.97 16.72
CA VAL A 154 -24.51 17.00 17.62
C VAL A 154 -25.73 17.67 17.00
N ALA A 155 -25.69 18.03 15.72
CA ALA A 155 -26.79 18.68 15.01
C ALA A 155 -28.02 17.76 14.91
N SER A 156 -27.84 16.48 14.60
CA SER A 156 -28.93 15.50 14.52
C SER A 156 -29.56 15.23 15.88
N ALA A 157 -28.75 15.14 16.94
CA ALA A 157 -29.23 14.95 18.31
C ALA A 157 -30.00 16.19 18.79
N ALA A 158 -29.55 17.40 18.47
CA ALA A 158 -30.27 18.64 18.75
C ALA A 158 -31.61 18.68 17.99
N GLY A 159 -31.63 18.30 16.71
CA GLY A 159 -32.85 18.20 15.90
C GLY A 159 -33.85 17.20 16.46
N ALA A 160 -33.40 15.99 16.85
CA ALA A 160 -34.25 14.99 17.49
C ALA A 160 -34.80 15.50 18.83
N GLY A 161 -33.95 16.12 19.66
CA GLY A 161 -34.36 16.70 20.93
C GLY A 161 -35.40 17.82 20.73
N THR A 162 -35.24 18.67 19.70
CA THR A 162 -36.20 19.70 19.32
C THR A 162 -37.54 19.08 18.98
N ALA A 163 -37.61 18.02 18.18
CA ALA A 163 -38.86 17.38 17.80
C ALA A 163 -39.59 16.79 19.01
N VAL A 164 -38.87 16.07 19.87
CA VAL A 164 -39.43 15.48 21.11
C VAL A 164 -39.90 16.58 22.06
N GLY A 165 -39.11 17.66 22.21
CA GLY A 165 -39.45 18.82 23.04
C GLY A 165 -40.68 19.58 22.53
N ALA A 166 -40.85 19.69 21.19
CA ALA A 166 -42.05 20.30 20.60
C ALA A 166 -43.33 19.52 20.94
N ILE A 167 -43.26 18.17 20.84
CA ILE A 167 -44.41 17.30 21.19
C ILE A 167 -44.75 17.45 22.66
N ALA A 168 -43.76 17.32 23.55
CA ALA A 168 -43.98 17.46 24.99
C ALA A 168 -44.44 18.87 25.39
N GLY A 169 -43.87 19.91 24.77
CA GLY A 169 -44.26 21.30 24.99
C GLY A 169 -45.66 21.63 24.49
N SER A 170 -46.14 20.99 23.43
CA SER A 170 -47.49 21.15 22.93
C SER A 170 -48.54 20.65 23.92
N ALA A 171 -48.25 19.53 24.57
CA ALA A 171 -49.09 18.95 25.62
C ALA A 171 -49.24 19.89 26.85
N SER A 172 -48.19 20.65 27.16
CA SER A 172 -48.18 21.62 28.27
C SER A 172 -48.56 23.05 27.84
N ARG A 173 -49.03 23.28 26.62
CA ARG A 173 -49.40 24.59 26.02
C ARG A 173 -48.23 25.57 25.87
N HIS A 174 -47.02 25.09 25.97
CA HIS A 174 -45.82 25.94 25.79
C HIS A 174 -44.83 25.32 24.75
N PRO A 175 -45.25 25.23 23.45
CA PRO A 175 -44.46 24.52 22.44
C PRO A 175 -43.08 25.19 22.20
N GLY A 176 -42.97 26.51 22.28
CA GLY A 176 -41.71 27.21 22.10
C GLY A 176 -40.70 26.93 23.21
N LEU A 177 -41.16 26.82 24.46
CA LEU A 177 -40.28 26.48 25.58
C LEU A 177 -39.81 24.99 25.49
N GLY A 178 -40.71 24.09 25.08
CA GLY A 178 -40.40 22.68 24.90
C GLY A 178 -39.38 22.46 23.80
N THR A 179 -39.51 23.15 22.66
CA THR A 179 -38.51 23.07 21.57
C THR A 179 -37.14 23.58 22.02
N GLY A 180 -37.08 24.70 22.75
CA GLY A 180 -35.84 25.28 23.23
C GLY A 180 -35.12 24.35 24.21
N ILE A 181 -35.81 23.82 25.22
CA ILE A 181 -35.25 22.89 26.18
C ILE A 181 -34.84 21.59 25.49
N GLY A 182 -35.65 21.08 24.55
CA GLY A 182 -35.36 19.88 23.78
C GLY A 182 -34.12 20.01 22.89
N ALA A 183 -33.93 21.17 22.24
CA ALA A 183 -32.75 21.47 21.45
C ALA A 183 -31.48 21.50 22.29
N VAL A 184 -31.49 22.17 23.43
CA VAL A 184 -30.34 22.25 24.36
C VAL A 184 -30.02 20.86 24.95
N GLY A 185 -31.02 20.14 25.39
CA GLY A 185 -30.86 18.78 25.93
C GLY A 185 -30.35 17.79 24.87
N GLY A 186 -30.89 17.89 23.65
CA GLY A 186 -30.42 17.08 22.52
C GLY A 186 -28.97 17.39 22.10
N ALA A 187 -28.62 18.67 22.03
CA ALA A 187 -27.26 19.09 21.76
C ALA A 187 -26.28 18.62 22.84
N ALA A 188 -26.64 18.75 24.13
CA ALA A 188 -25.82 18.26 25.25
C ALA A 188 -25.64 16.74 25.19
N ALA A 189 -26.70 15.97 24.85
CA ALA A 189 -26.61 14.53 24.66
C ALA A 189 -25.71 14.17 23.45
N GLY A 190 -25.82 14.92 22.34
CA GLY A 190 -24.95 14.74 21.17
C GLY A 190 -23.49 14.99 21.49
N VAL A 191 -23.18 16.06 22.23
CA VAL A 191 -21.80 16.34 22.69
C VAL A 191 -21.31 15.21 23.59
N ALA A 192 -22.11 14.76 24.55
CA ALA A 192 -21.76 13.65 25.42
C ALA A 192 -21.47 12.39 24.61
N GLN A 193 -22.29 12.08 23.61
CA GLN A 193 -22.07 10.95 22.70
C GLN A 193 -20.74 11.08 21.97
N VAL A 194 -20.41 12.24 21.37
CA VAL A 194 -19.14 12.50 20.69
C VAL A 194 -17.95 12.33 21.65
N LEU A 195 -18.06 12.81 22.89
CA LEU A 195 -17.00 12.67 23.90
C LEU A 195 -16.82 11.23 24.40
N LEU A 196 -17.87 10.41 24.34
CA LEU A 196 -17.82 9.01 24.75
C LEU A 196 -17.41 8.06 23.62
N THR A 197 -17.56 8.49 22.35
CA THR A 197 -17.14 7.69 21.20
C THR A 197 -15.64 7.86 20.92
N ARG A 198 -15.02 6.81 20.38
CA ARG A 198 -13.64 6.87 19.91
C ARG A 198 -13.60 7.45 18.51
N GLY A 199 -12.51 8.13 18.18
CA GLY A 199 -12.25 8.56 16.81
C GLY A 199 -12.13 7.40 15.83
N PRO A 200 -12.12 7.68 14.51
CA PRO A 200 -12.04 6.67 13.47
C PRO A 200 -10.69 5.95 13.49
N ASP A 201 -10.73 4.63 13.35
CA ASP A 201 -9.55 3.80 13.15
C ASP A 201 -9.02 3.96 11.71
N VAL A 202 -7.70 3.82 11.50
CA VAL A 202 -7.11 3.61 10.18
C VAL A 202 -7.46 2.20 9.74
N GLN A 203 -8.00 2.04 8.53
CA GLN A 203 -8.33 0.76 7.94
C GLN A 203 -7.76 0.71 6.52
N LEU A 204 -6.70 -0.03 6.33
CA LEU A 204 -6.16 -0.32 5.01
C LEU A 204 -6.78 -1.63 4.52
N MET A 205 -7.49 -1.55 3.40
CA MET A 205 -8.21 -2.69 2.85
C MET A 205 -7.35 -3.45 1.83
N ARG A 206 -7.58 -4.74 1.70
CA ARG A 206 -6.99 -5.54 0.64
C ARG A 206 -7.34 -4.96 -0.72
N GLY A 207 -6.32 -4.85 -1.61
CA GLY A 207 -6.47 -4.26 -2.94
C GLY A 207 -6.34 -2.75 -2.97
N GLN A 208 -6.18 -2.09 -1.82
CA GLN A 208 -5.92 -0.66 -1.74
C GLN A 208 -4.52 -0.36 -2.26
N GLU A 209 -4.40 0.68 -3.07
CA GLU A 209 -3.13 1.13 -3.62
C GLU A 209 -2.38 2.00 -2.63
N LEU A 210 -1.08 1.77 -2.54
CA LEU A 210 -0.18 2.45 -1.65
C LEU A 210 1.12 2.73 -2.40
N ASP A 211 1.44 3.99 -2.62
CA ASP A 211 2.70 4.37 -3.23
C ASP A 211 3.83 4.33 -2.21
N MET A 212 4.90 3.65 -2.55
CA MET A 212 6.17 3.70 -1.85
C MET A 212 7.15 4.61 -2.58
N VAL A 213 7.87 5.43 -1.86
CA VAL A 213 9.01 6.19 -2.35
C VAL A 213 10.29 5.55 -1.86
N LEU A 214 11.14 5.14 -2.79
CA LEU A 214 12.39 4.46 -2.50
C LEU A 214 13.39 5.41 -1.83
N ASP A 215 13.96 5.02 -0.68
CA ASP A 215 14.92 5.86 0.05
C ASP A 215 16.37 5.66 -0.43
N ARG A 216 16.68 4.50 -0.99
CA ARG A 216 18.00 4.15 -1.52
C ARG A 216 17.91 3.49 -2.88
N THR A 217 18.97 3.58 -3.66
CA THR A 217 19.07 2.94 -4.97
C THR A 217 19.04 1.41 -4.84
N LEU A 218 18.35 0.76 -5.80
CA LEU A 218 18.36 -0.69 -5.96
C LEU A 218 19.09 -1.03 -7.26
N ALA A 219 20.08 -1.91 -7.16
CA ALA A 219 20.81 -2.40 -8.31
C ALA A 219 20.47 -3.88 -8.56
N PHE A 220 20.28 -4.21 -9.84
CA PHE A 220 20.04 -5.58 -10.30
C PHE A 220 20.99 -5.90 -11.44
N THR A 221 21.47 -7.12 -11.48
CA THR A 221 22.24 -7.63 -12.61
C THR A 221 21.33 -8.17 -13.70
N GLU A 222 21.83 -8.28 -14.93
CA GLU A 222 21.02 -8.77 -16.04
C GLU A 222 20.51 -10.21 -15.81
N ASP A 223 21.32 -11.05 -15.18
CA ASP A 223 20.97 -12.44 -14.87
C ASP A 223 19.82 -12.51 -13.86
N GLU A 224 19.76 -11.58 -12.92
CA GLU A 224 18.67 -11.47 -11.94
C GLU A 224 17.35 -11.01 -12.54
N LEU A 225 17.37 -10.42 -13.73
CA LEU A 225 16.18 -9.92 -14.43
C LEU A 225 15.65 -10.91 -15.47
N ARG A 226 16.04 -12.17 -15.41
CA ARG A 226 15.47 -13.24 -16.25
C ARG A 226 14.22 -13.79 -15.59
N PHE A 227 13.06 -13.47 -16.15
CA PHE A 227 11.74 -13.88 -15.62
C PHE A 227 11.13 -15.06 -16.40
N GLU A 228 11.87 -15.70 -17.31
CA GLU A 228 11.36 -16.76 -18.19
C GLU A 228 10.86 -18.01 -17.43
N SER A 229 11.38 -18.22 -16.21
CA SER A 229 10.99 -19.34 -15.33
C SER A 229 10.02 -18.91 -14.22
N ALA A 230 9.57 -17.68 -14.21
CA ALA A 230 8.70 -17.19 -13.16
C ALA A 230 7.26 -17.72 -13.33
N PRO A 231 6.63 -18.24 -12.28
CA PRO A 231 5.22 -18.59 -12.34
C PRO A 231 4.39 -17.34 -12.65
N PRO A 232 3.26 -17.46 -13.38
CA PRO A 232 2.44 -16.32 -13.74
C PRO A 232 2.00 -15.55 -12.46
N ALA A 233 2.09 -14.22 -12.55
CA ALA A 233 1.69 -13.35 -11.45
C ALA A 233 0.24 -13.67 -11.04
N GLY A 234 0.04 -14.01 -9.77
CA GLY A 234 -1.27 -14.41 -9.22
C GLY A 234 -1.37 -15.86 -8.78
N SER A 235 -0.41 -16.75 -9.14
CA SER A 235 -0.44 -18.15 -8.70
C SER A 235 0.21 -18.40 -7.33
N ALA A 236 0.89 -17.42 -6.77
CA ALA A 236 1.64 -17.59 -5.50
C ALA A 236 0.78 -17.46 -4.22
N ILE A 237 -0.44 -16.98 -4.32
CA ILE A 237 -1.36 -16.88 -3.17
C ILE A 237 -2.64 -17.60 -3.53
N PRO A 238 -2.91 -18.80 -2.96
CA PRO A 238 -4.25 -19.38 -3.06
C PRO A 238 -5.23 -18.36 -2.50
N ALA A 239 -6.19 -17.94 -3.32
CA ALA A 239 -7.32 -17.18 -2.80
C ALA A 239 -7.87 -17.95 -1.58
N PRO A 240 -8.19 -17.26 -0.46
CA PRO A 240 -8.79 -17.96 0.67
C PRO A 240 -10.05 -18.65 0.15
N THR A 241 -10.00 -19.96 0.08
CA THR A 241 -11.14 -20.78 -0.28
C THR A 241 -12.18 -20.46 0.79
N ARG A 242 -13.19 -19.68 0.42
CA ARG A 242 -14.39 -19.62 1.23
C ARG A 242 -14.87 -21.06 1.31
N THR A 243 -14.61 -21.69 2.43
CA THR A 243 -15.30 -22.93 2.80
C THR A 243 -16.76 -22.52 2.84
N GLY A 244 -17.46 -22.77 1.74
CA GLY A 244 -18.88 -22.58 1.64
C GLY A 244 -19.49 -23.43 2.73
N GLY A 245 -19.88 -22.79 3.83
CA GLY A 245 -20.78 -23.42 4.77
C GLY A 245 -21.95 -23.90 3.94
N LYS A 246 -22.10 -25.22 3.82
CA LYS A 246 -23.29 -25.82 3.30
C LYS A 246 -24.43 -25.31 4.18
N THR A 247 -25.13 -24.32 3.72
CA THR A 247 -26.44 -23.97 4.23
C THR A 247 -27.33 -25.15 3.85
N SER A 248 -27.45 -26.10 4.76
CA SER A 248 -28.51 -27.08 4.69
C SER A 248 -29.81 -26.33 4.90
N SER A 249 -30.41 -25.84 3.83
CA SER A 249 -31.79 -25.43 3.81
C SER A 249 -32.64 -26.70 3.83
N GLN A 250 -32.84 -27.22 4.99
CA GLN A 250 -33.82 -28.25 5.24
C GLN A 250 -34.73 -27.78 6.38
N SER A 251 -35.64 -26.90 6.04
CA SER A 251 -36.87 -26.71 6.82
C SER A 251 -38.06 -26.90 5.89
N GLY A 252 -38.26 -28.13 5.49
CA GLY A 252 -39.58 -28.60 5.08
C GLY A 252 -40.49 -28.63 6.29
N ILE A 253 -41.25 -27.57 6.50
CA ILE A 253 -42.40 -27.61 7.45
C ILE A 253 -43.43 -28.50 6.80
N PRO A 254 -43.80 -29.65 7.41
CA PRO A 254 -44.88 -30.49 6.91
C PRO A 254 -46.19 -29.74 7.12
N LEU A 255 -46.90 -29.46 6.03
CA LEU A 255 -48.28 -28.95 6.06
C LEU A 255 -49.19 -29.97 6.78
N PRO A 256 -50.06 -29.52 7.69
CA PRO A 256 -50.99 -30.40 8.36
C PRO A 256 -52.03 -30.90 7.33
N ARG A 257 -52.18 -32.23 7.28
CA ARG A 257 -53.24 -32.92 6.53
C ARG A 257 -54.61 -32.39 6.97
N ARG A 258 -55.38 -31.85 6.03
CA ARG A 258 -56.81 -31.60 6.21
C ARG A 258 -57.52 -32.94 6.52
N MET A 259 -58.12 -33.03 7.68
CA MET A 259 -59.09 -34.07 7.95
C MET A 259 -60.41 -33.79 7.22
N PRO A 260 -61.07 -34.77 6.63
CA PRO A 260 -62.42 -34.60 6.10
C PRO A 260 -63.43 -34.48 7.29
N ILE A 261 -64.25 -33.47 7.19
CA ILE A 261 -65.39 -33.23 8.06
C ILE A 261 -66.55 -34.14 7.61
N PRO A 262 -67.26 -34.74 8.50
CA PRO A 262 -68.42 -35.67 8.19
C PRO A 262 -69.63 -34.98 7.56
#